data_5af7287c1cec1cefea26c1ea163d09bd
#
_entry.id   5af7287c1cec1cefea26c1ea163d09bd
#
_cell.length_a   1.000
_cell.length_b   1.000
_cell.length_c   1.000
_cell.angle_alpha   90.00
_cell.angle_beta   90.00
_cell.angle_gamma   90.00
#
_symmetry.space_group_name_H-M   'P 1'
#
loop_
_entity.id
_entity.type
_entity.pdbx_description
1 polymer ?
#
loop_
_entity_poly.entity_id
_entity_poly.type
_entity_poly.pdbx_seq_one_letter_code
_entity_poly.pdbx_strand_id
1 'polypeptide(L)'
;MNSDPVPSPAIDVRNLQEFFRDAVHDALARQQVGVDDHTEHYVVNVLIMFARSDALFDQTRDGPRLKPLALMLADAADAPSSEQRSRALQRRGDVSLFVAGFLSHGVARRLVDVDYHIAMGGRAYGTLADCCTHGTRGRALAGVFAELATKFQRLVDALNDVSEMSWRNSDRDVLRLYETWLRTGSPRAHGLLRELGVTPTLAPVGRAAN
;
A
#
# COMPACT_ATOMS: atom_id res chain seq x y z
N MET A 1 14.94 -5.14 42.93
CA MET A 1 15.55 -4.53 41.75
C MET A 1 14.44 -4.45 40.71
N ASN A 2 13.78 -3.28 40.64
CA ASN A 2 12.72 -3.02 39.66
C ASN A 2 13.42 -2.67 38.34
N SER A 3 13.24 -3.52 37.35
CA SER A 3 13.62 -3.20 35.97
C SER A 3 12.48 -2.38 35.36
N ASP A 4 12.67 -1.08 35.22
CA ASP A 4 11.78 -0.23 34.48
C ASP A 4 11.74 -0.72 33.01
N PRO A 5 10.55 -0.83 32.40
CA PRO A 5 10.45 -1.21 31.00
C PRO A 5 11.03 -0.06 30.16
N VAL A 6 12.07 -0.37 29.38
CA VAL A 6 12.62 0.52 28.37
C VAL A 6 11.47 0.89 27.40
N PRO A 7 11.15 2.17 27.21
CA PRO A 7 10.09 2.56 26.28
C PRO A 7 10.49 2.12 24.86
N SER A 8 9.72 1.22 24.28
CA SER A 8 9.81 0.90 22.84
C SER A 8 9.61 2.19 22.05
N PRO A 9 10.47 2.51 21.08
CA PRO A 9 10.25 3.64 20.20
C PRO A 9 8.99 3.36 19.36
N ALA A 10 7.85 3.86 19.84
CA ALA A 10 6.67 3.95 18.98
C ALA A 10 7.04 4.90 17.85
N ILE A 11 7.04 4.40 16.61
CA ILE A 11 7.13 5.28 15.44
C ILE A 11 5.91 6.19 15.53
N ASP A 12 6.15 7.46 15.85
CA ASP A 12 5.08 8.44 15.97
C ASP A 12 4.38 8.54 14.61
N VAL A 13 3.05 8.40 14.62
CA VAL A 13 2.23 8.47 13.40
C VAL A 13 2.45 9.78 12.65
N ARG A 14 2.79 10.87 13.35
CA ARG A 14 3.16 12.15 12.77
C ARG A 14 4.46 12.06 11.98
N ASN A 15 5.44 11.34 12.50
CA ASN A 15 6.73 11.13 11.85
C ASN A 15 6.59 10.32 10.54
N LEU A 16 5.71 9.32 10.52
CA LEU A 16 5.44 8.52 9.32
C LEU A 16 4.72 9.32 8.23
N GLN A 17 3.79 10.19 8.60
CA GLN A 17 3.08 11.05 7.66
C GLN A 17 4.00 12.10 7.03
N GLU A 18 4.83 12.76 7.83
CA GLU A 18 5.82 13.72 7.36
C GLU A 18 6.84 13.03 6.46
N PHE A 19 7.34 11.87 6.88
CA PHE A 19 8.27 11.07 6.08
C PHE A 19 7.71 10.73 4.70
N PHE A 20 6.50 10.15 4.62
CA PHE A 20 5.94 9.79 3.32
C PHE A 20 5.57 11.00 2.47
N ARG A 21 5.12 12.10 3.08
CA ARG A 21 4.86 13.33 2.33
C ARG A 21 6.12 13.85 1.66
N ASP A 22 7.20 13.99 2.42
CA ASP A 22 8.45 14.54 1.90
C ASP A 22 9.09 13.56 0.88
N ALA A 23 9.07 12.27 1.14
CA ALA A 23 9.61 11.26 0.23
C ALA A 23 8.83 11.17 -1.10
N VAL A 24 7.50 11.26 -1.07
CA VAL A 24 6.65 11.26 -2.27
C VAL A 24 6.87 12.54 -3.07
N HIS A 25 6.85 13.70 -2.40
CA HIS A 25 7.10 14.99 -3.03
C HIS A 25 8.45 15.00 -3.78
N ASP A 26 9.52 14.60 -3.11
CA ASP A 26 10.86 14.54 -3.69
C ASP A 26 10.94 13.54 -4.85
N ALA A 27 10.30 12.39 -4.75
CA ALA A 27 10.27 11.39 -5.81
C ALA A 27 9.53 11.88 -7.05
N LEU A 28 8.36 12.50 -6.87
CA LEU A 28 7.59 13.12 -7.97
C LEU A 28 8.39 14.23 -8.66
N ALA A 29 9.08 15.07 -7.88
CA ALA A 29 9.93 16.13 -8.42
C ALA A 29 11.10 15.57 -9.23
N ARG A 30 11.81 14.56 -8.71
CA ARG A 30 12.94 13.89 -9.43
C ARG A 30 12.49 13.25 -10.74
N GLN A 31 11.33 12.60 -10.72
CA GLN A 31 10.76 11.91 -11.89
C GLN A 31 10.03 12.89 -12.84
N GLN A 32 9.96 14.18 -12.49
CA GLN A 32 9.22 15.20 -13.24
C GLN A 32 7.75 14.81 -13.48
N VAL A 33 7.13 14.19 -12.47
CA VAL A 33 5.71 13.84 -12.48
C VAL A 33 4.93 14.95 -11.79
N GLY A 34 4.42 15.91 -12.56
CA GLY A 34 3.50 16.91 -12.01
C GLY A 34 2.16 16.26 -11.68
N VAL A 35 1.69 16.42 -10.46
CA VAL A 35 0.35 16.02 -10.00
C VAL A 35 -0.28 17.15 -9.19
N ASP A 36 -1.62 17.14 -9.10
CA ASP A 36 -2.35 18.06 -8.22
C ASP A 36 -2.05 17.72 -6.74
N ASP A 37 -2.04 18.73 -5.87
CA ASP A 37 -1.77 18.59 -4.43
C ASP A 37 -2.73 17.56 -3.76
N HIS A 38 -3.98 17.49 -4.22
CA HIS A 38 -4.94 16.51 -3.72
C HIS A 38 -4.57 15.07 -4.13
N THR A 39 -4.01 14.90 -5.33
CA THR A 39 -3.53 13.61 -5.82
C THR A 39 -2.29 13.17 -5.05
N GLU A 40 -1.32 14.07 -4.83
CA GLU A 40 -0.15 13.80 -4.00
C GLU A 40 -0.56 13.40 -2.60
N HIS A 41 -1.44 14.17 -1.97
CA HIS A 41 -1.97 13.86 -0.64
C HIS A 41 -2.69 12.50 -0.59
N TYR A 42 -3.45 12.16 -1.64
CA TYR A 42 -4.11 10.86 -1.75
C TYR A 42 -3.09 9.71 -1.77
N VAL A 43 -2.03 9.83 -2.58
CA VAL A 43 -0.96 8.82 -2.66
C VAL A 43 -0.26 8.64 -1.31
N VAL A 44 0.06 9.73 -0.61
CA VAL A 44 0.63 9.69 0.75
C VAL A 44 -0.29 8.93 1.71
N ASN A 45 -1.60 9.19 1.67
CA ASN A 45 -2.57 8.49 2.52
C ASN A 45 -2.66 6.99 2.20
N VAL A 46 -2.55 6.60 0.93
CA VAL A 46 -2.48 5.18 0.51
C VAL A 46 -1.26 4.50 1.14
N LEU A 47 -0.09 5.14 1.10
CA LEU A 47 1.12 4.60 1.73
C LEU A 47 0.95 4.45 3.25
N ILE A 48 0.43 5.47 3.94
CA ILE A 48 0.20 5.43 5.38
C ILE A 48 -0.79 4.33 5.76
N MET A 49 -1.88 4.20 4.99
CA MET A 49 -2.91 3.19 5.23
C MET A 49 -2.34 1.76 5.16
N PHE A 50 -1.51 1.48 4.16
CA PHE A 50 -0.94 0.15 3.94
C PHE A 50 0.37 -0.10 4.68
N ALA A 51 1.08 0.93 5.12
CA ALA A 51 2.18 0.78 6.08
C ALA A 51 1.70 0.17 7.40
N ARG A 52 0.40 0.31 7.71
CA ARG A 52 -0.29 -0.43 8.76
C ARG A 52 -0.81 -1.73 8.15
N SER A 53 -0.10 -2.83 8.36
CA SER A 53 -0.28 -4.13 7.70
C SER A 53 -1.73 -4.65 7.65
N ASP A 54 -2.56 -4.27 8.60
CA ASP A 54 -3.94 -4.76 8.71
C ASP A 54 -4.84 -4.34 7.53
N ALA A 55 -4.56 -3.19 6.92
CA ALA A 55 -5.38 -2.66 5.83
C ALA A 55 -5.13 -3.35 4.48
N LEU A 56 -3.97 -4.00 4.31
CA LEU A 56 -3.59 -4.65 3.05
C LEU A 56 -4.26 -6.02 2.86
N PHE A 57 -4.59 -6.69 3.95
CA PHE A 57 -5.04 -8.08 3.94
C PHE A 57 -6.50 -8.23 4.37
N ASP A 58 -7.20 -9.12 3.69
CA ASP A 58 -8.54 -9.54 4.11
C ASP A 58 -8.43 -10.68 5.14
N GLN A 59 -9.26 -10.65 6.18
CA GLN A 59 -9.36 -11.71 7.15
C GLN A 59 -10.13 -12.87 6.53
N THR A 60 -9.46 -14.01 6.39
CA THR A 60 -10.09 -15.25 5.90
C THR A 60 -10.11 -16.31 7.01
N ARG A 61 -10.86 -17.40 6.80
CA ARG A 61 -10.89 -18.53 7.75
C ARG A 61 -9.51 -19.18 7.95
N ASP A 62 -8.64 -19.08 6.95
CA ASP A 62 -7.28 -19.62 6.96
C ASP A 62 -6.23 -18.58 7.38
N GLY A 63 -6.67 -17.42 7.89
CA GLY A 63 -5.84 -16.29 8.27
C GLY A 63 -5.88 -15.16 7.23
N PRO A 64 -5.16 -14.06 7.52
CA PRO A 64 -5.16 -12.89 6.65
C PRO A 64 -4.41 -13.17 5.34
N ARG A 65 -5.03 -12.82 4.22
CA ARG A 65 -4.48 -12.99 2.87
C ARG A 65 -4.71 -11.76 2.01
N LEU A 66 -3.74 -11.44 1.16
CA LEU A 66 -3.94 -10.45 0.10
C LEU A 66 -4.95 -11.04 -0.91
N LYS A 67 -6.09 -10.34 -1.08
CA LYS A 67 -7.10 -10.76 -2.03
C LYS A 67 -6.59 -10.58 -3.46
N PRO A 68 -6.69 -11.60 -4.32
CA PRO A 68 -6.34 -11.46 -5.74
C PRO A 68 -7.13 -10.34 -6.42
N LEU A 69 -6.48 -9.51 -7.25
CA LEU A 69 -7.13 -8.38 -7.92
C LEU A 69 -8.33 -8.81 -8.78
N ALA A 70 -8.30 -10.01 -9.34
CA ALA A 70 -9.43 -10.57 -10.10
C ALA A 70 -10.66 -10.76 -9.21
N LEU A 71 -10.49 -11.20 -7.96
CA LEU A 71 -11.60 -11.33 -7.01
C LEU A 71 -12.09 -9.95 -6.53
N MET A 72 -11.20 -8.96 -6.39
CA MET A 72 -11.61 -7.58 -6.09
C MET A 72 -12.45 -6.99 -7.24
N LEU A 73 -12.18 -7.40 -8.48
CA LEU A 73 -13.01 -6.99 -9.62
C LEU A 73 -14.39 -7.65 -9.56
N ALA A 74 -14.46 -8.94 -9.23
CA ALA A 74 -15.72 -9.65 -9.05
C ALA A 74 -16.58 -9.00 -7.96
N ASP A 75 -15.98 -8.65 -6.80
CA ASP A 75 -16.67 -7.91 -5.74
C ASP A 75 -17.28 -6.59 -6.22
N ALA A 76 -16.54 -5.86 -7.08
CA ALA A 76 -17.04 -4.61 -7.63
C ALA A 76 -18.18 -4.83 -8.65
N ALA A 77 -18.15 -5.93 -9.39
CA ALA A 77 -19.21 -6.30 -10.34
C ALA A 77 -20.48 -6.75 -9.62
N ASP A 78 -20.34 -7.53 -8.54
CA ASP A 78 -21.42 -8.09 -7.74
C ASP A 78 -21.93 -7.16 -6.64
N ALA A 79 -21.35 -5.96 -6.53
CA ALA A 79 -21.69 -5.01 -5.48
C ALA A 79 -23.16 -4.55 -5.59
N PRO A 80 -23.97 -4.68 -4.50
CA PRO A 80 -25.40 -4.40 -4.51
C PRO A 80 -25.73 -2.91 -4.60
N SER A 81 -24.75 -2.03 -4.40
CA SER A 81 -24.94 -0.58 -4.52
C SER A 81 -23.78 0.09 -5.23
N SER A 82 -24.03 1.27 -5.83
CA SER A 82 -23.01 2.10 -6.46
C SER A 82 -21.90 2.51 -5.49
N GLU A 83 -22.24 2.75 -4.24
CA GLU A 83 -21.28 3.11 -3.19
C GLU A 83 -20.33 1.93 -2.86
N GLN A 84 -20.88 0.73 -2.70
CA GLN A 84 -20.07 -0.47 -2.46
C GLN A 84 -19.18 -0.80 -3.65
N ARG A 85 -19.70 -0.65 -4.87
CA ARG A 85 -18.91 -0.77 -6.10
C ARG A 85 -17.75 0.21 -6.13
N SER A 86 -18.00 1.48 -5.81
CA SER A 86 -16.97 2.51 -5.78
C SER A 86 -15.88 2.18 -4.74
N ARG A 87 -16.27 1.74 -3.53
CA ARG A 87 -15.32 1.30 -2.49
C ARG A 87 -14.46 0.11 -2.94
N ALA A 88 -15.06 -0.87 -3.60
CA ALA A 88 -14.33 -2.04 -4.09
C ALA A 88 -13.33 -1.66 -5.20
N LEU A 89 -13.73 -0.78 -6.13
CA LEU A 89 -12.84 -0.24 -7.17
C LEU A 89 -11.71 0.59 -6.58
N GLN A 90 -12.02 1.45 -5.60
CA GLN A 90 -11.01 2.27 -4.91
C GLN A 90 -9.97 1.38 -4.22
N ARG A 91 -10.42 0.41 -3.41
CA ARG A 91 -9.52 -0.54 -2.75
C ARG A 91 -8.61 -1.26 -3.75
N ARG A 92 -9.18 -1.68 -4.90
CA ARG A 92 -8.40 -2.34 -5.95
C ARG A 92 -7.33 -1.42 -6.54
N GLY A 93 -7.67 -0.17 -6.81
CA GLY A 93 -6.71 0.84 -7.27
C GLY A 93 -5.60 1.07 -6.25
N ASP A 94 -5.97 1.28 -4.99
CA ASP A 94 -5.06 1.54 -3.87
C ASP A 94 -4.10 0.37 -3.64
N VAL A 95 -4.62 -0.86 -3.59
CA VAL A 95 -3.80 -2.09 -3.45
C VAL A 95 -2.85 -2.24 -4.63
N SER A 96 -3.33 -2.01 -5.86
CA SER A 96 -2.49 -2.12 -7.04
C SER A 96 -1.36 -1.10 -7.04
N LEU A 97 -1.65 0.15 -6.67
CA LEU A 97 -0.66 1.22 -6.58
C LEU A 97 0.40 0.92 -5.53
N PHE A 98 -0.02 0.49 -4.34
CA PHE A 98 0.90 0.15 -3.26
C PHE A 98 1.76 -1.06 -3.58
N VAL A 99 1.17 -2.14 -4.10
CA VAL A 99 1.90 -3.37 -4.43
C VAL A 99 2.88 -3.14 -5.57
N ALA A 100 2.46 -2.50 -6.67
CA ALA A 100 3.34 -2.23 -7.80
C ALA A 100 4.40 -1.16 -7.50
N GLY A 101 4.02 -0.11 -6.76
CA GLY A 101 4.90 1.03 -6.51
C GLY A 101 5.80 0.85 -5.29
N PHE A 102 5.32 0.25 -4.21
CA PHE A 102 6.07 0.21 -2.97
C PHE A 102 6.59 -1.18 -2.60
N LEU A 103 5.85 -2.26 -2.87
CA LEU A 103 6.28 -3.62 -2.55
C LEU A 103 7.00 -4.35 -3.68
N SER A 104 7.00 -3.83 -4.90
CA SER A 104 7.64 -4.50 -6.06
C SER A 104 9.17 -4.51 -6.00
N HIS A 105 9.78 -3.74 -5.10
CA HIS A 105 11.23 -3.70 -4.90
C HIS A 105 11.69 -4.88 -4.01
N GLY A 106 12.79 -5.51 -4.36
CA GLY A 106 13.36 -6.62 -3.59
C GLY A 106 12.83 -8.00 -3.97
N VAL A 107 12.59 -8.86 -2.98
CA VAL A 107 12.16 -10.27 -3.18
C VAL A 107 10.75 -10.37 -3.77
N ALA A 108 9.90 -9.40 -3.48
CA ALA A 108 8.54 -9.34 -3.99
C ALA A 108 8.48 -9.15 -5.51
N ARG A 109 9.48 -8.53 -6.13
CA ARG A 109 9.57 -8.32 -7.59
C ARG A 109 9.42 -9.60 -8.41
N ARG A 110 9.77 -10.77 -7.88
CA ARG A 110 9.62 -12.05 -8.56
C ARG A 110 8.24 -12.68 -8.41
N LEU A 111 7.44 -12.17 -7.47
CA LEU A 111 6.13 -12.72 -7.12
C LEU A 111 4.98 -11.81 -7.55
N VAL A 112 5.28 -10.58 -7.96
CA VAL A 112 4.30 -9.56 -8.35
C VAL A 112 4.41 -9.32 -9.85
N ASP A 113 3.32 -9.55 -10.55
CA ASP A 113 3.15 -9.10 -11.93
C ASP A 113 2.82 -7.60 -11.92
N VAL A 114 3.88 -6.78 -12.01
CA VAL A 114 3.79 -5.32 -11.96
C VAL A 114 2.91 -4.78 -13.09
N ASP A 115 3.06 -5.32 -14.30
CA ASP A 115 2.28 -4.87 -15.46
C ASP A 115 0.79 -5.15 -15.26
N TYR A 116 0.47 -6.31 -14.67
CA TYR A 116 -0.90 -6.64 -14.31
C TYR A 116 -1.48 -5.66 -13.28
N HIS A 117 -0.72 -5.31 -12.23
CA HIS A 117 -1.14 -4.33 -11.23
C HIS A 117 -1.32 -2.93 -11.85
N ILE A 118 -0.41 -2.49 -12.72
CA ILE A 118 -0.52 -1.21 -13.43
C ILE A 118 -1.81 -1.16 -14.26
N ALA A 119 -2.05 -2.19 -15.08
CA ALA A 119 -3.23 -2.24 -15.92
C ALA A 119 -4.54 -2.28 -15.11
N MET A 120 -4.56 -3.08 -14.03
CA MET A 120 -5.76 -3.26 -13.22
C MET A 120 -6.04 -2.06 -12.30
N GLY A 121 -5.01 -1.46 -11.73
CA GLY A 121 -5.12 -0.27 -10.87
C GLY A 121 -5.55 0.97 -11.66
N GLY A 122 -4.89 1.21 -12.79
CA GLY A 122 -5.24 2.34 -13.67
C GLY A 122 -6.69 2.27 -14.17
N ARG A 123 -7.16 1.08 -14.56
CA ARG A 123 -8.57 0.87 -14.95
C ARG A 123 -9.55 1.08 -13.79
N ALA A 124 -9.19 0.65 -12.57
CA ALA A 124 -10.04 0.84 -11.40
C ALA A 124 -10.25 2.33 -11.11
N TYR A 125 -9.18 3.12 -11.11
CA TYR A 125 -9.28 4.57 -10.92
C TYR A 125 -9.97 5.27 -12.08
N GLY A 126 -9.75 4.85 -13.33
CA GLY A 126 -10.47 5.40 -14.47
C GLY A 126 -11.99 5.21 -14.35
N THR A 127 -12.43 4.00 -13.99
CA THR A 127 -13.85 3.73 -13.73
C THR A 127 -14.40 4.57 -12.57
N LEU A 128 -13.62 4.81 -11.51
CA LEU A 128 -14.01 5.68 -10.41
C LEU A 128 -14.17 7.13 -10.85
N ALA A 129 -13.25 7.64 -11.66
CA ALA A 129 -13.34 8.99 -12.21
C ALA A 129 -14.66 9.20 -12.96
N ASP A 130 -15.06 8.22 -13.77
CA ASP A 130 -16.31 8.24 -14.55
C ASP A 130 -17.56 8.18 -13.65
N CYS A 131 -17.47 7.48 -12.52
CA CYS A 131 -18.61 7.30 -11.61
C CYS A 131 -18.79 8.45 -10.60
N CYS A 132 -17.71 9.15 -10.22
CA CYS A 132 -17.71 10.17 -9.16
C CYS A 132 -18.11 11.55 -9.66
N THR A 133 -19.20 11.70 -10.42
CA THR A 133 -19.56 12.95 -11.10
C THR A 133 -20.48 13.88 -10.28
N HIS A 134 -21.06 13.42 -9.19
CA HIS A 134 -22.10 14.15 -8.47
C HIS A 134 -21.59 14.96 -7.28
N GLY A 135 -21.99 16.24 -7.20
CA GLY A 135 -21.63 17.16 -6.12
C GLY A 135 -20.20 17.71 -6.23
N THR A 136 -19.86 18.73 -5.42
CA THR A 136 -18.53 19.36 -5.42
C THR A 136 -17.43 18.41 -4.96
N ARG A 137 -17.68 17.64 -3.89
CA ARG A 137 -16.76 16.64 -3.37
C ARG A 137 -16.56 15.47 -4.35
N GLY A 138 -17.61 15.03 -5.03
CA GLY A 138 -17.52 13.99 -6.06
C GLY A 138 -16.66 14.43 -7.22
N ARG A 139 -16.83 15.65 -7.71
CA ARG A 139 -16.01 16.21 -8.80
C ARG A 139 -14.52 16.35 -8.43
N ALA A 140 -14.21 16.79 -7.20
CA ALA A 140 -12.84 16.87 -6.73
C ALA A 140 -12.17 15.48 -6.70
N LEU A 141 -12.87 14.48 -6.18
CA LEU A 141 -12.40 13.09 -6.18
C LEU A 141 -12.28 12.51 -7.59
N ALA A 142 -13.21 12.84 -8.49
CA ALA A 142 -13.13 12.42 -9.89
C ALA A 142 -11.84 12.93 -10.56
N GLY A 143 -11.43 14.18 -10.28
CA GLY A 143 -10.17 14.75 -10.74
C GLY A 143 -8.96 13.95 -10.24
N VAL A 144 -8.93 13.66 -8.94
CA VAL A 144 -7.87 12.83 -8.33
C VAL A 144 -7.81 11.45 -9.00
N PHE A 145 -8.93 10.76 -9.14
CA PHE A 145 -8.96 9.43 -9.75
C PHE A 145 -8.60 9.45 -11.24
N ALA A 146 -9.01 10.47 -12.00
CA ALA A 146 -8.62 10.63 -13.39
C ALA A 146 -7.10 10.83 -13.54
N GLU A 147 -6.51 11.61 -12.65
CA GLU A 147 -5.06 11.84 -12.63
C GLU A 147 -4.30 10.58 -12.22
N LEU A 148 -4.75 9.86 -11.17
CA LEU A 148 -4.21 8.57 -10.78
C LEU A 148 -4.28 7.55 -11.91
N ALA A 149 -5.38 7.49 -12.65
CA ALA A 149 -5.54 6.57 -13.78
C ALA A 149 -4.56 6.88 -14.92
N THR A 150 -4.47 8.16 -15.31
CA THR A 150 -3.66 8.59 -16.46
C THR A 150 -2.15 8.55 -16.18
N LYS A 151 -1.75 8.78 -14.93
CA LYS A 151 -0.35 8.83 -14.51
C LYS A 151 0.08 7.58 -13.72
N PHE A 152 -0.73 6.52 -13.71
CA PHE A 152 -0.56 5.37 -12.83
C PHE A 152 0.85 4.77 -12.89
N GLN A 153 1.38 4.49 -14.08
CA GLN A 153 2.72 3.93 -14.23
C GLN A 153 3.80 4.89 -13.69
N ARG A 154 3.70 6.19 -14.00
CA ARG A 154 4.68 7.18 -13.52
C ARG A 154 4.65 7.32 -11.99
N LEU A 155 3.47 7.18 -11.40
CA LEU A 155 3.31 7.13 -9.94
C LEU A 155 3.93 5.86 -9.35
N VAL A 156 3.75 4.71 -10.01
CA VAL A 156 4.42 3.45 -9.63
C VAL A 156 5.95 3.63 -9.64
N ASP A 157 6.49 4.25 -10.69
CA ASP A 157 7.93 4.51 -10.80
C ASP A 157 8.42 5.44 -9.68
N ALA A 158 7.69 6.52 -9.39
CA ALA A 158 8.02 7.43 -8.28
C ALA A 158 7.95 6.73 -6.91
N LEU A 159 6.96 5.86 -6.69
CA LEU A 159 6.83 5.10 -5.45
C LEU A 159 7.91 4.02 -5.31
N ASN A 160 8.44 3.48 -6.40
CA ASN A 160 9.62 2.62 -6.36
C ASN A 160 10.84 3.39 -5.85
N ASP A 161 11.03 4.65 -6.25
CA ASP A 161 12.09 5.51 -5.70
C ASP A 161 11.92 5.73 -4.20
N VAL A 162 10.68 6.00 -3.74
CA VAL A 162 10.37 6.13 -2.30
C VAL A 162 10.71 4.85 -1.56
N SER A 163 10.34 3.70 -2.11
CA SER A 163 10.66 2.39 -1.57
C SER A 163 12.17 2.20 -1.46
N GLU A 164 12.93 2.44 -2.54
CA GLU A 164 14.40 2.33 -2.55
C GLU A 164 15.07 3.23 -1.52
N MET A 165 14.62 4.46 -1.37
CA MET A 165 15.15 5.38 -0.37
C MET A 165 14.87 4.92 1.06
N SER A 166 13.67 4.41 1.30
CA SER A 166 13.29 3.82 2.59
C SER A 166 14.19 2.63 2.95
N TRP A 167 14.58 1.83 1.94
CA TRP A 167 15.51 0.72 2.10
C TRP A 167 16.96 1.16 2.38
N ARG A 168 17.38 2.34 1.89
CA ARG A 168 18.75 2.83 2.06
C ARG A 168 18.99 3.57 3.37
N ASN A 169 17.98 4.22 3.92
CA ASN A 169 18.19 5.28 4.92
C ASN A 169 18.02 4.90 6.40
N SER A 170 17.39 3.83 6.78
CA SER A 170 17.45 3.45 8.20
C SER A 170 17.00 2.04 8.53
N ASP A 171 16.14 1.43 7.76
CA ASP A 171 15.53 0.21 8.24
C ASP A 171 15.58 -0.91 7.19
N ARG A 172 16.77 -1.09 6.59
CA ARG A 172 17.11 -2.34 5.90
C ARG A 172 16.65 -3.55 6.71
N ASP A 173 16.65 -3.41 8.01
CA ASP A 173 16.26 -4.47 8.94
C ASP A 173 14.76 -4.59 9.11
N VAL A 174 13.97 -3.49 9.18
CA VAL A 174 12.53 -3.55 9.40
C VAL A 174 11.79 -4.14 8.20
N LEU A 175 12.03 -3.62 7.00
CA LEU A 175 11.39 -4.13 5.79
C LEU A 175 11.87 -5.56 5.47
N ARG A 176 13.16 -5.84 5.66
CA ARG A 176 13.72 -7.18 5.49
C ARG A 176 13.18 -8.17 6.52
N LEU A 177 12.97 -7.73 7.74
CA LEU A 177 12.32 -8.49 8.80
C LEU A 177 10.84 -8.71 8.45
N TYR A 178 10.16 -7.69 7.96
CA TYR A 178 8.76 -7.76 7.54
C TYR A 178 8.58 -8.74 6.36
N GLU A 179 9.42 -8.64 5.31
CA GLU A 179 9.42 -9.59 4.20
C GLU A 179 9.79 -11.01 4.64
N THR A 180 10.80 -11.13 5.50
CA THR A 180 11.20 -12.44 6.04
C THR A 180 10.06 -13.05 6.83
N TRP A 181 9.37 -12.25 7.65
CA TRP A 181 8.22 -12.71 8.39
C TRP A 181 7.04 -13.06 7.47
N LEU A 182 6.70 -12.24 6.50
CA LEU A 182 5.65 -12.55 5.51
C LEU A 182 5.92 -13.86 4.76
N ARG A 183 7.17 -14.11 4.39
CA ARG A 183 7.56 -15.28 3.60
C ARG A 183 7.70 -16.55 4.43
N THR A 184 8.25 -16.43 5.63
CA THR A 184 8.70 -17.61 6.41
C THR A 184 7.92 -17.83 7.69
N GLY A 185 7.15 -16.84 8.14
CA GLY A 185 6.49 -16.85 9.43
C GLY A 185 7.41 -16.85 10.63
N SER A 186 8.63 -16.40 10.43
CA SER A 186 9.65 -16.44 11.48
C SER A 186 9.18 -15.74 12.76
N PRO A 187 9.04 -16.47 13.89
CA PRO A 187 8.72 -15.85 15.18
C PRO A 187 9.77 -14.83 15.62
N ARG A 188 11.03 -15.02 15.20
CA ARG A 188 12.12 -14.08 15.47
C ARG A 188 11.93 -12.78 14.71
N ALA A 189 11.60 -12.86 13.41
CA ALA A 189 11.32 -11.66 12.61
C ALA A 189 10.11 -10.92 13.16
N HIS A 190 9.07 -11.63 13.59
CA HIS A 190 7.91 -11.06 14.27
C HIS A 190 8.26 -10.35 15.57
N GLY A 191 9.09 -10.96 16.42
CA GLY A 191 9.57 -10.38 17.67
C GLY A 191 10.33 -9.08 17.43
N LEU A 192 11.29 -9.10 16.51
CA LEU A 192 12.09 -7.93 16.15
C LEU A 192 11.25 -6.80 15.54
N LEU A 193 10.25 -7.12 14.71
CA LEU A 193 9.32 -6.13 14.19
C LEU A 193 8.52 -5.45 15.31
N ARG A 194 8.07 -6.22 16.31
CA ARG A 194 7.40 -5.65 17.49
C ARG A 194 8.31 -4.76 18.32
N GLU A 195 9.57 -5.13 18.50
CA GLU A 195 10.58 -4.30 19.19
C GLU A 195 10.81 -2.98 18.44
N LEU A 196 10.68 -2.97 17.12
CA LEU A 196 10.77 -1.79 16.26
C LEU A 196 9.44 -1.03 16.13
N GLY A 197 8.44 -1.36 16.96
CA GLY A 197 7.13 -0.69 16.96
C GLY A 197 6.20 -1.11 15.82
N VAL A 198 6.61 -2.07 14.99
CA VAL A 198 5.77 -2.66 13.94
C VAL A 198 5.06 -3.87 14.53
N THR A 199 3.74 -3.82 14.66
CA THR A 199 2.94 -4.95 15.12
C THR A 199 2.39 -5.71 13.90
N PRO A 200 3.09 -6.73 13.39
CA PRO A 200 2.56 -7.54 12.30
C PRO A 200 1.46 -8.44 12.86
N THR A 201 0.25 -8.29 12.36
CA THR A 201 -0.93 -9.08 12.80
C THR A 201 -1.13 -10.36 12.00
N LEU A 202 -0.14 -10.75 11.19
CA LEU A 202 -0.24 -11.87 10.26
C LEU A 202 0.47 -13.13 10.75
N ALA A 203 -0.29 -14.22 10.83
CA ALA A 203 0.32 -15.55 10.81
C ALA A 203 0.88 -15.86 9.41
N PRO A 204 2.07 -16.48 9.28
CA PRO A 204 2.64 -16.82 7.99
C PRO A 204 1.77 -17.80 7.22
N VAL A 205 1.74 -17.64 5.90
CA VAL A 205 1.20 -18.68 5.02
C VAL A 205 2.00 -19.97 5.24
N GLY A 206 1.36 -20.92 5.87
CA GLY A 206 1.97 -22.22 6.18
C GLY A 206 2.59 -22.83 4.93
N ARG A 207 3.81 -23.27 5.09
CA ARG A 207 4.49 -24.18 4.16
C ARG A 207 3.55 -25.37 3.91
N ALA A 208 3.08 -25.52 2.70
CA ALA A 208 2.52 -26.79 2.29
C ALA A 208 3.62 -27.83 2.54
N ALA A 209 3.40 -28.71 3.49
CA ALA A 209 4.22 -29.89 3.68
C ALA A 209 4.04 -30.77 2.44
N ASN A 210 5.14 -31.04 1.80
CA ASN A 210 5.24 -32.08 0.79
C ASN A 210 5.46 -33.40 1.53
#